data_b2ca96ac0d7d91dd3b8f7e83da00dfd9
#
_entry.id   b2ca96ac0d7d91dd3b8f7e83da00dfd9
#
_cell.length_a   1.000
_cell.length_b   1.000
_cell.length_c   1.000
_cell.angle_alpha   90.00
_cell.angle_beta   90.00
_cell.angle_gamma   90.00
#
_symmetry.space_group_name_H-M   'P 1'
#
loop_
_entity.id
_entity.type
_entity.pdbx_description
1 polymer ?
#
loop_
_entity_poly.entity_id
_entity_poly.type
_entity_poly.pdbx_seq_one_letter_code
_entity_poly.pdbx_strand_id
1 'polypeptide(L)'
;MRKKSNLWRINDVLSECNVHTVDLSDFEEVRNLISKVKPKIVYHCATYGVYPNQKDVSQMDQTNVTGTLNLLKLLHENSELERLVNLGSVFEYGYKSNSIKETDSTQPFDSYSITKVSQTKLVEYYSRQKKLPAVTLRIFTPYGIFEEPGRLISDVMVATVKKKPLKIFSRKAKRDFVYIDDVTHALIKASKKPGIEGEIFNIGSGNATSVEDLVNLVCKITNTNLEVSWSDENQRKQDKTGTNGFADLQKVKKIDWKPEVSLKDGLSRTYDWFLQNIKLY
;
A
#
# COMPACT_ATOMS: atom_id res chain seq x y z
N MET A 1 -15.39 -0.95 -8.63
CA MET A 1 -15.55 -0.76 -7.16
C MET A 1 -16.58 -1.73 -6.64
N ARG A 2 -16.58 -2.10 -5.34
CA ARG A 2 -17.67 -2.91 -4.75
C ARG A 2 -18.93 -2.07 -4.55
N LYS A 3 -20.12 -2.70 -4.55
CA LYS A 3 -21.44 -2.03 -4.38
C LYS A 3 -21.55 -1.10 -3.16
N LYS A 4 -20.76 -1.37 -2.10
CA LYS A 4 -20.78 -0.58 -0.85
C LYS A 4 -19.51 0.27 -0.65
N SER A 5 -18.74 0.55 -1.70
CA SER A 5 -17.55 1.39 -1.60
C SER A 5 -17.92 2.82 -1.25
N ASN A 6 -17.28 3.38 -0.23
CA ASN A 6 -17.38 4.79 0.09
C ASN A 6 -16.47 5.60 -0.86
N LEU A 7 -17.04 6.56 -1.57
CA LEU A 7 -16.38 7.31 -2.64
C LEU A 7 -15.81 8.67 -2.18
N TRP A 8 -15.92 9.02 -0.91
CA TRP A 8 -15.57 10.34 -0.41
C TRP A 8 -14.14 10.78 -0.79
N ARG A 9 -13.18 9.82 -0.87
CA ARG A 9 -11.79 10.13 -1.22
C ARG A 9 -11.57 10.51 -2.68
N ILE A 10 -12.50 10.18 -3.55
CA ILE A 10 -12.40 10.46 -4.98
C ILE A 10 -13.55 11.35 -5.47
N ASN A 11 -14.31 11.92 -4.54
CA ASN A 11 -15.49 12.71 -4.85
C ASN A 11 -15.17 13.87 -5.82
N ASP A 12 -14.03 14.52 -5.61
CA ASP A 12 -13.60 15.67 -6.40
C ASP A 12 -13.21 15.33 -7.85
N VAL A 13 -12.92 14.05 -8.12
CA VAL A 13 -12.52 13.56 -9.46
C VAL A 13 -13.53 12.58 -10.07
N LEU A 14 -14.67 12.36 -9.42
CA LEU A 14 -15.68 11.40 -9.90
C LEU A 14 -16.22 11.75 -11.29
N SER A 15 -16.37 13.04 -11.59
CA SER A 15 -16.84 13.51 -12.90
C SER A 15 -15.84 13.22 -14.03
N GLU A 16 -14.57 13.00 -13.70
CA GLU A 16 -13.50 12.68 -14.64
C GLU A 16 -13.30 11.18 -14.82
N CYS A 17 -14.04 10.35 -14.04
CA CYS A 17 -13.87 8.91 -13.99
C CYS A 17 -15.08 8.14 -14.48
N ASN A 18 -14.87 7.09 -15.27
CA ASN A 18 -15.89 6.10 -15.55
C ASN A 18 -15.91 5.06 -14.44
N VAL A 19 -16.87 5.16 -13.53
CA VAL A 19 -16.98 4.29 -12.37
C VAL A 19 -17.77 3.03 -12.71
N HIS A 20 -17.16 1.86 -12.51
CA HIS A 20 -17.81 0.57 -12.66
C HIS A 20 -17.85 -0.17 -11.32
N THR A 21 -19.00 -0.78 -11.02
CA THR A 21 -19.19 -1.59 -9.82
C THR A 21 -19.08 -3.07 -10.21
N VAL A 22 -18.01 -3.73 -9.73
CA VAL A 22 -17.68 -5.12 -10.07
C VAL A 22 -17.05 -5.79 -8.85
N ASP A 23 -17.39 -7.03 -8.59
CA ASP A 23 -16.66 -7.90 -7.66
C ASP A 23 -15.58 -8.65 -8.45
N LEU A 24 -14.30 -8.45 -8.07
CA LEU A 24 -13.19 -9.12 -8.74
C LEU A 24 -13.21 -10.65 -8.58
N SER A 25 -13.88 -11.17 -7.56
CA SER A 25 -14.06 -12.62 -7.39
C SER A 25 -15.10 -13.23 -8.33
N ASP A 26 -15.97 -12.40 -8.91
CA ASP A 26 -16.93 -12.82 -9.95
C ASP A 26 -16.27 -12.71 -11.33
N PHE A 27 -15.98 -13.88 -11.91
CA PHE A 27 -15.26 -13.97 -13.18
C PHE A 27 -16.04 -13.33 -14.34
N GLU A 28 -17.38 -13.51 -14.38
CA GLU A 28 -18.22 -12.97 -15.47
C GLU A 28 -18.38 -11.44 -15.37
N GLU A 29 -18.53 -10.90 -14.15
CA GLU A 29 -18.54 -9.44 -13.97
C GLU A 29 -17.22 -8.82 -14.46
N VAL A 30 -16.07 -9.43 -14.11
CA VAL A 30 -14.75 -8.95 -14.56
C VAL A 30 -14.58 -9.11 -16.07
N ARG A 31 -15.02 -10.23 -16.65
CA ARG A 31 -14.98 -10.46 -18.10
C ARG A 31 -15.73 -9.38 -18.86
N ASN A 32 -16.96 -9.10 -18.44
CA ASN A 32 -17.79 -8.07 -19.06
C ASN A 32 -17.14 -6.69 -18.97
N LEU A 33 -16.52 -6.36 -17.82
CA LEU A 33 -15.80 -5.10 -17.65
C LEU A 33 -14.59 -5.01 -18.58
N ILE A 34 -13.71 -6.02 -18.59
CA ILE A 34 -12.48 -6.00 -19.39
C ILE A 34 -12.81 -5.94 -20.89
N SER A 35 -13.79 -6.72 -21.34
CA SER A 35 -14.25 -6.73 -22.75
C SER A 35 -14.80 -5.36 -23.18
N LYS A 36 -15.48 -4.67 -22.27
CA LYS A 36 -16.07 -3.34 -22.54
C LYS A 36 -15.01 -2.23 -22.53
N VAL A 37 -14.09 -2.26 -21.55
CA VAL A 37 -13.14 -1.17 -21.31
C VAL A 37 -11.87 -1.33 -22.15
N LYS A 38 -11.41 -2.56 -22.37
CA LYS A 38 -10.14 -2.92 -23.06
C LYS A 38 -8.97 -2.06 -22.55
N PRO A 39 -8.64 -2.13 -21.26
CA PRO A 39 -7.68 -1.22 -20.66
C PRO A 39 -6.28 -1.46 -21.24
N LYS A 40 -5.56 -0.38 -21.53
CA LYS A 40 -4.15 -0.43 -21.90
C LYS A 40 -3.23 -0.51 -20.70
N ILE A 41 -3.56 0.22 -19.62
CA ILE A 41 -2.81 0.21 -18.37
C ILE A 41 -3.75 -0.14 -17.22
N VAL A 42 -3.33 -1.06 -16.36
CA VAL A 42 -4.09 -1.47 -15.18
C VAL A 42 -3.23 -1.29 -13.92
N TYR A 43 -3.74 -0.54 -12.95
CA TYR A 43 -3.17 -0.46 -11.60
C TYR A 43 -4.01 -1.32 -10.66
N HIS A 44 -3.48 -2.47 -10.27
CA HIS A 44 -4.18 -3.41 -9.40
C HIS A 44 -3.91 -3.10 -7.93
N CYS A 45 -4.74 -2.22 -7.37
CA CYS A 45 -4.67 -1.79 -5.97
C CYS A 45 -5.68 -2.50 -5.07
N ALA A 46 -6.55 -3.36 -5.63
CA ALA A 46 -7.57 -4.04 -4.86
C ALA A 46 -6.94 -4.99 -3.84
N THR A 47 -7.34 -4.85 -2.58
CA THR A 47 -6.86 -5.69 -1.48
C THR A 47 -7.86 -5.71 -0.31
N TYR A 48 -7.81 -6.76 0.50
CA TYR A 48 -8.55 -6.91 1.74
C TYR A 48 -7.60 -7.49 2.80
N GLY A 49 -7.77 -7.08 4.07
CA GLY A 49 -6.94 -7.54 5.19
C GLY A 49 -5.90 -6.53 5.69
N VAL A 50 -5.88 -5.31 5.11
CA VAL A 50 -4.95 -4.23 5.53
C VAL A 50 -5.36 -3.60 6.85
N TYR A 51 -6.67 -3.54 7.12
CA TYR A 51 -7.21 -2.88 8.30
C TYR A 51 -7.57 -3.88 9.41
N PRO A 52 -7.48 -3.48 10.70
CA PRO A 52 -7.73 -4.38 11.83
C PRO A 52 -9.14 -5.01 11.87
N ASN A 53 -10.11 -4.38 11.24
CA ASN A 53 -11.48 -4.89 11.11
C ASN A 53 -11.68 -5.86 9.95
N GLN A 54 -10.71 -5.98 9.04
CA GLN A 54 -10.74 -6.88 7.89
C GLN A 54 -10.11 -8.22 8.26
N LYS A 55 -10.81 -9.04 9.04
CA LYS A 55 -10.28 -10.31 9.60
C LYS A 55 -10.78 -11.57 8.89
N ASP A 56 -11.72 -11.45 7.97
CA ASP A 56 -12.28 -12.59 7.25
C ASP A 56 -11.27 -13.14 6.24
N VAL A 57 -10.75 -14.34 6.53
CA VAL A 57 -9.73 -15.02 5.71
C VAL A 57 -10.28 -15.41 4.34
N SER A 58 -11.56 -15.84 4.29
CA SER A 58 -12.21 -16.18 3.01
C SER A 58 -12.33 -14.96 2.10
N GLN A 59 -12.69 -13.80 2.68
CA GLN A 59 -12.74 -12.54 1.94
C GLN A 59 -11.33 -12.06 1.49
N MET A 60 -10.28 -12.35 2.28
CA MET A 60 -8.89 -12.10 1.86
C MET A 60 -8.52 -12.93 0.65
N ASP A 61 -8.82 -14.23 0.67
CA ASP A 61 -8.56 -15.14 -0.45
C ASP A 61 -9.33 -14.72 -1.69
N GLN A 62 -10.64 -14.51 -1.57
CA GLN A 62 -11.50 -14.09 -2.68
C GLN A 62 -11.02 -12.79 -3.33
N THR A 63 -10.66 -11.78 -2.52
CA THR A 63 -10.23 -10.48 -3.05
C THR A 63 -8.80 -10.52 -3.59
N ASN A 64 -7.85 -11.04 -2.77
CA ASN A 64 -6.43 -10.89 -3.06
C ASN A 64 -5.90 -11.97 -4.00
N VAL A 65 -6.46 -13.19 -3.95
CA VAL A 65 -5.98 -14.33 -4.75
C VAL A 65 -6.92 -14.60 -5.91
N THR A 66 -8.17 -14.97 -5.65
CA THR A 66 -9.15 -15.31 -6.70
C THR A 66 -9.40 -14.12 -7.62
N GLY A 67 -9.63 -12.91 -7.06
CA GLY A 67 -9.84 -11.70 -7.84
C GLY A 67 -8.63 -11.34 -8.71
N THR A 68 -7.42 -11.53 -8.19
CA THR A 68 -6.20 -11.35 -8.98
C THR A 68 -6.10 -12.37 -10.11
N LEU A 69 -6.38 -13.64 -9.83
CA LEU A 69 -6.35 -14.70 -10.85
C LEU A 69 -7.34 -14.43 -11.98
N ASN A 70 -8.58 -14.04 -11.64
CA ASN A 70 -9.60 -13.67 -12.63
C ASN A 70 -9.11 -12.51 -13.51
N LEU A 71 -8.57 -11.46 -12.87
CA LEU A 71 -8.01 -10.31 -13.59
C LEU A 71 -6.89 -10.73 -14.54
N LEU A 72 -5.93 -11.54 -14.08
CA LEU A 72 -4.79 -11.99 -14.88
C LEU A 72 -5.22 -12.83 -16.09
N LYS A 73 -6.18 -13.75 -15.92
CA LYS A 73 -6.72 -14.55 -17.02
C LYS A 73 -7.31 -13.67 -18.12
N LEU A 74 -8.15 -12.72 -17.73
CA LEU A 74 -8.87 -11.88 -18.68
C LEU A 74 -7.97 -10.81 -19.32
N LEU A 75 -7.00 -10.28 -18.58
CA LEU A 75 -6.01 -9.37 -19.15
C LEU A 75 -5.04 -10.06 -20.10
N HIS A 76 -4.77 -11.35 -19.90
CA HIS A 76 -3.95 -12.13 -20.83
C HIS A 76 -4.63 -12.28 -22.21
N GLU A 77 -5.95 -12.28 -22.26
CA GLU A 77 -6.74 -12.32 -23.49
C GLU A 77 -6.91 -10.92 -24.13
N ASN A 78 -6.55 -9.84 -23.43
CA ASN A 78 -6.65 -8.47 -23.91
C ASN A 78 -5.39 -8.07 -24.67
N SER A 79 -5.45 -8.09 -26.01
CA SER A 79 -4.34 -7.75 -26.88
C SER A 79 -3.90 -6.27 -26.82
N GLU A 80 -4.72 -5.39 -26.25
CA GLU A 80 -4.43 -3.96 -26.10
C GLU A 80 -3.70 -3.62 -24.79
N LEU A 81 -3.48 -4.61 -23.91
CA LEU A 81 -2.81 -4.38 -22.63
C LEU A 81 -1.33 -4.05 -22.83
N GLU A 82 -0.94 -2.86 -22.42
CA GLU A 82 0.44 -2.39 -22.44
C GLU A 82 1.15 -2.65 -21.10
N ARG A 83 0.41 -2.56 -19.96
CA ARG A 83 1.00 -2.79 -18.63
C ARG A 83 -0.02 -3.10 -17.54
N LEU A 84 0.29 -4.10 -16.71
CA LEU A 84 -0.32 -4.31 -15.40
C LEU A 84 0.71 -3.96 -14.31
N VAL A 85 0.39 -3.02 -13.44
CA VAL A 85 1.17 -2.71 -12.22
C VAL A 85 0.41 -3.24 -11.02
N ASN A 86 0.96 -4.28 -10.39
CA ASN A 86 0.39 -4.92 -9.21
C ASN A 86 1.00 -4.33 -7.93
N LEU A 87 0.19 -4.03 -6.94
CA LEU A 87 0.66 -3.61 -5.61
C LEU A 87 0.87 -4.83 -4.72
N GLY A 88 2.13 -5.14 -4.46
CA GLY A 88 2.59 -6.05 -3.41
C GLY A 88 2.72 -5.35 -2.06
N SER A 89 3.35 -6.02 -1.09
CA SER A 89 3.47 -5.52 0.28
C SER A 89 4.82 -5.92 0.91
N VAL A 90 5.38 -5.04 1.74
CA VAL A 90 6.53 -5.37 2.59
C VAL A 90 6.26 -6.58 3.50
N PHE A 91 5.00 -6.82 3.89
CA PHE A 91 4.62 -7.96 4.72
C PHE A 91 4.86 -9.33 4.07
N GLU A 92 5.07 -9.37 2.75
CA GLU A 92 5.49 -10.60 2.05
C GLU A 92 6.84 -11.12 2.55
N TYR A 93 7.75 -10.23 2.97
CA TYR A 93 9.07 -10.59 3.48
C TYR A 93 9.06 -11.13 4.91
N GLY A 94 7.97 -10.92 5.65
CA GLY A 94 7.91 -11.26 7.07
C GLY A 94 8.71 -10.31 7.95
N TYR A 95 9.23 -10.84 9.05
CA TYR A 95 10.01 -10.06 10.01
C TYR A 95 11.45 -9.90 9.53
N LYS A 96 11.88 -8.67 9.32
CA LYS A 96 13.25 -8.31 8.92
C LYS A 96 13.70 -7.10 9.73
N SER A 97 14.97 -7.05 10.12
CA SER A 97 15.54 -5.93 10.89
C SER A 97 16.43 -5.00 10.06
N ASN A 98 16.78 -5.44 8.84
CA ASN A 98 17.79 -4.81 8.00
C ASN A 98 17.18 -4.25 6.72
N SER A 99 18.04 -3.71 5.86
CA SER A 99 17.71 -3.39 4.47
C SER A 99 17.19 -4.64 3.75
N ILE A 100 16.05 -4.51 3.08
CA ILE A 100 15.34 -5.61 2.40
C ILE A 100 15.53 -5.46 0.89
N LYS A 101 16.08 -6.50 0.28
CA LYS A 101 16.21 -6.61 -1.18
C LYS A 101 15.06 -7.43 -1.75
N GLU A 102 14.73 -7.21 -3.02
CA GLU A 102 13.70 -7.98 -3.71
C GLU A 102 14.04 -9.46 -3.89
N THR A 103 15.32 -9.81 -3.75
CA THR A 103 15.84 -11.19 -3.75
C THR A 103 15.71 -11.91 -2.42
N ASP A 104 15.37 -11.19 -1.35
CA ASP A 104 15.19 -11.80 -0.04
C ASP A 104 13.98 -12.74 -0.04
N SER A 105 14.12 -13.84 0.70
CA SER A 105 13.04 -14.82 0.83
C SER A 105 11.79 -14.22 1.45
N THR A 106 10.64 -14.58 0.91
CA THR A 106 9.34 -14.27 1.52
C THR A 106 9.07 -15.21 2.69
N GLN A 107 8.64 -14.66 3.82
CA GLN A 107 8.33 -15.38 5.05
C GLN A 107 7.02 -14.83 5.65
N PRO A 108 5.89 -15.04 4.97
CA PRO A 108 4.60 -14.52 5.42
C PRO A 108 4.24 -15.08 6.80
N PHE A 109 3.63 -14.25 7.65
CA PHE A 109 3.40 -14.59 9.06
C PHE A 109 1.90 -14.54 9.47
N ASP A 110 1.04 -14.05 8.58
CA ASP A 110 -0.41 -13.98 8.77
C ASP A 110 -1.15 -14.23 7.44
N SER A 111 -2.48 -14.37 7.52
CA SER A 111 -3.31 -14.64 6.34
C SER A 111 -3.19 -13.56 5.27
N TYR A 112 -3.08 -12.28 5.67
CA TYR A 112 -2.89 -11.19 4.72
C TYR A 112 -1.58 -11.33 3.94
N SER A 113 -0.47 -11.50 4.64
CA SER A 113 0.86 -11.63 4.01
C SER A 113 0.94 -12.87 3.12
N ILE A 114 0.29 -13.99 3.51
CA ILE A 114 0.18 -15.20 2.67
C ILE A 114 -0.54 -14.87 1.36
N THR A 115 -1.70 -14.21 1.42
CA THR A 115 -2.45 -13.87 0.20
C THR A 115 -1.69 -12.87 -0.68
N LYS A 116 -0.89 -11.97 -0.10
CA LYS A 116 -0.05 -11.02 -0.87
C LYS A 116 1.12 -11.74 -1.57
N VAL A 117 1.76 -12.72 -0.91
CA VAL A 117 2.76 -13.58 -1.57
C VAL A 117 2.12 -14.34 -2.73
N SER A 118 0.94 -14.95 -2.52
CA SER A 118 0.20 -15.67 -3.57
C SER A 118 -0.12 -14.75 -4.75
N GLN A 119 -0.63 -13.55 -4.49
CA GLN A 119 -0.89 -12.54 -5.51
C GLN A 119 0.38 -12.21 -6.32
N THR A 120 1.49 -11.90 -5.67
CA THR A 120 2.75 -11.59 -6.33
C THR A 120 3.25 -12.77 -7.16
N LYS A 121 3.14 -14.01 -6.66
CA LYS A 121 3.54 -15.21 -7.41
C LYS A 121 2.66 -15.49 -8.63
N LEU A 122 1.37 -15.24 -8.55
CA LEU A 122 0.48 -15.34 -9.71
C LEU A 122 0.88 -14.32 -10.79
N VAL A 123 1.11 -13.08 -10.41
CA VAL A 123 1.56 -12.04 -11.36
C VAL A 123 2.91 -12.40 -11.99
N GLU A 124 3.87 -12.88 -11.19
CA GLU A 124 5.18 -13.35 -11.67
C GLU A 124 5.04 -14.50 -12.67
N TYR A 125 4.19 -15.49 -12.38
CA TYR A 125 3.91 -16.61 -13.28
C TYR A 125 3.32 -16.14 -14.61
N TYR A 126 2.27 -15.30 -14.57
CA TYR A 126 1.64 -14.80 -15.79
C TYR A 126 2.60 -13.95 -16.61
N SER A 127 3.43 -13.14 -15.96
CA SER A 127 4.42 -12.35 -16.71
C SER A 127 5.49 -13.20 -17.36
N ARG A 128 6.10 -14.13 -16.63
CA ARG A 128 7.22 -14.93 -17.12
C ARG A 128 6.80 -16.02 -18.11
N GLN A 129 5.73 -16.77 -17.78
CA GLN A 129 5.31 -17.95 -18.54
C GLN A 129 4.25 -17.62 -19.60
N LYS A 130 3.41 -16.63 -19.35
CA LYS A 130 2.30 -16.25 -20.24
C LYS A 130 2.58 -14.94 -21.02
N LYS A 131 3.74 -14.31 -20.78
CA LYS A 131 4.16 -13.06 -21.42
C LYS A 131 3.22 -11.87 -21.18
N LEU A 132 2.45 -11.90 -20.09
CA LEU A 132 1.66 -10.76 -19.66
C LEU A 132 2.60 -9.60 -19.30
N PRO A 133 2.42 -8.37 -19.80
CA PRO A 133 3.28 -7.23 -19.48
C PRO A 133 2.97 -6.71 -18.05
N ALA A 134 3.41 -7.45 -17.03
CA ALA A 134 3.10 -7.15 -15.64
C ALA A 134 4.36 -6.92 -14.79
N VAL A 135 4.23 -6.06 -13.77
CA VAL A 135 5.27 -5.75 -12.78
C VAL A 135 4.63 -5.65 -11.39
N THR A 136 5.37 -6.00 -10.34
CA THR A 136 4.90 -5.86 -8.96
C THR A 136 5.73 -4.81 -8.22
N LEU A 137 5.04 -3.89 -7.52
CA LEU A 137 5.64 -2.94 -6.59
C LEU A 137 5.28 -3.35 -5.16
N ARG A 138 6.26 -3.79 -4.36
CA ARG A 138 6.09 -4.07 -2.93
C ARG A 138 6.18 -2.77 -2.16
N ILE A 139 5.02 -2.29 -1.72
CA ILE A 139 4.92 -1.01 -1.02
C ILE A 139 5.27 -1.23 0.46
N PHE A 140 6.15 -0.37 1.00
CA PHE A 140 6.48 -0.36 2.42
C PHE A 140 5.36 0.30 3.21
N THR A 141 5.59 1.22 4.13
CA THR A 141 4.49 1.83 4.89
C THR A 141 4.05 3.15 4.24
N PRO A 142 3.05 3.11 3.32
CA PRO A 142 2.58 4.34 2.69
C PRO A 142 1.79 5.17 3.70
N TYR A 143 1.95 6.50 3.62
CA TYR A 143 1.20 7.45 4.42
C TYR A 143 0.93 8.74 3.64
N GLY A 144 -0.02 9.54 4.10
CA GLY A 144 -0.32 10.84 3.51
C GLY A 144 -1.76 11.28 3.72
N ILE A 145 -2.23 12.12 2.82
CA ILE A 145 -3.61 12.59 2.80
C ILE A 145 -4.59 11.42 2.59
N PHE A 146 -5.83 11.57 3.03
CA PHE A 146 -6.90 10.56 2.93
C PHE A 146 -6.61 9.24 3.66
N GLU A 147 -5.60 9.16 4.55
CA GLU A 147 -5.33 7.93 5.28
C GLU A 147 -6.51 7.54 6.18
N GLU A 148 -6.83 6.23 6.21
CA GLU A 148 -7.96 5.69 6.98
C GLU A 148 -7.77 5.88 8.48
N PRO A 149 -8.83 6.21 9.26
CA PRO A 149 -8.80 6.16 10.71
C PRO A 149 -8.36 4.80 11.25
N GLY A 150 -7.67 4.78 12.40
CA GLY A 150 -7.11 3.57 13.00
C GLY A 150 -5.75 3.15 12.42
N ARG A 151 -5.14 3.97 11.59
CA ARG A 151 -3.74 3.85 11.20
C ARG A 151 -2.89 4.87 11.98
N LEU A 152 -1.64 4.48 12.22
CA LEU A 152 -0.75 5.25 13.11
C LEU A 152 -0.71 6.75 12.78
N ILE A 153 -0.43 7.10 11.53
CA ILE A 153 -0.22 8.51 11.17
C ILE A 153 -1.56 9.27 11.19
N SER A 154 -2.65 8.70 10.68
CA SER A 154 -3.96 9.34 10.79
C SER A 154 -4.39 9.56 12.24
N ASP A 155 -4.17 8.57 13.12
CA ASP A 155 -4.52 8.69 14.53
C ASP A 155 -3.68 9.77 15.24
N VAL A 156 -2.37 9.84 14.94
CA VAL A 156 -1.48 10.90 15.44
C VAL A 156 -1.94 12.26 14.94
N MET A 157 -2.26 12.41 13.64
CA MET A 157 -2.73 13.68 13.06
C MET A 157 -4.06 14.13 13.66
N VAL A 158 -5.03 13.22 13.78
CA VAL A 158 -6.33 13.51 14.40
C VAL A 158 -6.16 13.93 15.87
N ALA A 159 -5.35 13.21 16.64
CA ALA A 159 -5.10 13.55 18.04
C ALA A 159 -4.41 14.93 18.17
N THR A 160 -3.45 15.22 17.30
CA THR A 160 -2.74 16.51 17.27
C THR A 160 -3.69 17.67 16.94
N VAL A 161 -4.50 17.54 15.88
CA VAL A 161 -5.45 18.59 15.48
C VAL A 161 -6.55 18.78 16.51
N LYS A 162 -7.10 17.69 17.07
CA LYS A 162 -8.16 17.75 18.08
C LYS A 162 -7.65 18.00 19.50
N LYS A 163 -6.32 18.08 19.70
CA LYS A 163 -5.66 18.23 21.02
C LYS A 163 -6.16 17.19 22.04
N LYS A 164 -6.24 15.94 21.63
CA LYS A 164 -6.71 14.82 22.44
C LYS A 164 -5.56 13.89 22.81
N PRO A 165 -5.57 13.28 24.00
CA PRO A 165 -4.59 12.26 24.34
C PRO A 165 -4.71 11.07 23.38
N LEU A 166 -3.59 10.42 23.11
CA LEU A 166 -3.50 9.31 22.19
C LEU A 166 -2.86 8.09 22.87
N LYS A 167 -3.49 6.91 22.72
CA LYS A 167 -2.90 5.65 23.12
C LYS A 167 -2.23 4.98 21.91
N ILE A 168 -0.91 4.75 22.00
CA ILE A 168 -0.13 4.12 20.95
C ILE A 168 0.51 2.83 21.49
N PHE A 169 0.55 1.83 20.61
CA PHE A 169 1.22 0.56 20.87
C PHE A 169 2.58 0.51 20.17
N SER A 170 3.49 -0.32 20.72
CA SER A 170 4.75 -0.64 20.01
C SER A 170 5.69 0.55 19.82
N ARG A 171 5.98 1.28 20.90
CA ARG A 171 6.84 2.48 20.94
C ARG A 171 8.12 2.37 20.09
N LYS A 172 8.82 1.22 20.20
CA LYS A 172 10.12 0.97 19.56
C LYS A 172 10.01 0.34 18.17
N ALA A 173 8.81 -0.01 17.71
CA ALA A 173 8.66 -0.59 16.38
C ALA A 173 9.11 0.39 15.29
N LYS A 174 9.94 -0.09 14.39
CA LYS A 174 10.45 0.74 13.27
C LYS A 174 9.73 0.39 11.98
N ARG A 175 9.50 1.37 11.13
CA ARG A 175 8.88 1.21 9.80
C ARG A 175 9.55 2.15 8.81
N ASP A 176 9.57 1.72 7.56
CA ASP A 176 9.95 2.58 6.43
C ASP A 176 8.70 3.28 5.91
N PHE A 177 8.56 4.55 6.24
CA PHE A 177 7.42 5.38 5.84
C PHE A 177 7.72 6.06 4.49
N VAL A 178 6.86 5.81 3.50
CA VAL A 178 6.94 6.42 2.18
C VAL A 178 5.72 7.29 1.91
N TYR A 179 5.92 8.52 1.44
CA TYR A 179 4.82 9.44 1.18
C TYR A 179 4.00 8.99 -0.04
N ILE A 180 2.70 9.21 0.00
CA ILE A 180 1.76 8.68 -1.01
C ILE A 180 2.05 9.18 -2.43
N ASP A 181 2.53 10.43 -2.58
CA ASP A 181 2.90 10.97 -3.89
C ASP A 181 4.06 10.20 -4.50
N ASP A 182 5.07 9.84 -3.69
CA ASP A 182 6.20 9.02 -4.15
C ASP A 182 5.73 7.63 -4.61
N VAL A 183 4.77 7.02 -3.90
CA VAL A 183 4.16 5.75 -4.33
C VAL A 183 3.43 5.93 -5.66
N THR A 184 2.65 6.99 -5.81
CA THR A 184 1.93 7.29 -7.06
C THR A 184 2.89 7.52 -8.23
N HIS A 185 3.98 8.25 -8.00
CA HIS A 185 5.04 8.44 -9.00
C HIS A 185 5.70 7.11 -9.39
N ALA A 186 5.95 6.20 -8.43
CA ALA A 186 6.48 4.88 -8.72
C ALA A 186 5.54 4.05 -9.62
N LEU A 187 4.23 4.09 -9.34
CA LEU A 187 3.21 3.42 -10.16
C LEU A 187 3.24 3.93 -11.61
N ILE A 188 3.25 5.26 -11.78
CA ILE A 188 3.26 5.90 -13.10
C ILE A 188 4.57 5.57 -13.85
N LYS A 189 5.73 5.62 -13.18
CA LYS A 189 7.01 5.28 -13.81
C LYS A 189 7.07 3.80 -14.22
N ALA A 190 6.63 2.89 -13.35
CA ALA A 190 6.59 1.47 -13.64
C ALA A 190 5.62 1.13 -14.79
N SER A 191 4.51 1.86 -14.93
CA SER A 191 3.58 1.61 -16.04
C SER A 191 4.13 1.97 -17.41
N LYS A 192 5.10 2.89 -17.47
CA LYS A 192 5.69 3.40 -18.73
C LYS A 192 7.06 2.79 -19.07
N LYS A 193 7.73 2.16 -18.09
CA LYS A 193 9.10 1.64 -18.28
C LYS A 193 9.09 0.32 -19.04
N PRO A 194 9.73 0.22 -20.22
CA PRO A 194 9.86 -1.05 -20.92
C PRO A 194 10.94 -1.95 -20.29
N GLY A 195 10.87 -3.25 -20.55
CA GLY A 195 11.89 -4.22 -20.15
C GLY A 195 11.94 -4.56 -18.67
N ILE A 196 10.81 -4.36 -17.96
CA ILE A 196 10.66 -4.68 -16.53
C ILE A 196 9.58 -5.72 -16.26
N GLU A 197 9.13 -6.41 -17.30
CA GLU A 197 8.10 -7.44 -17.20
C GLU A 197 8.56 -8.59 -16.30
N GLY A 198 7.72 -8.98 -15.34
CA GLY A 198 8.03 -10.02 -14.35
C GLY A 198 8.97 -9.57 -13.23
N GLU A 199 9.36 -8.30 -13.20
CA GLU A 199 10.18 -7.73 -12.13
C GLU A 199 9.33 -7.36 -10.91
N ILE A 200 10.00 -7.37 -9.75
CA ILE A 200 9.48 -6.88 -8.48
C ILE A 200 10.36 -5.73 -8.03
N PHE A 201 9.78 -4.65 -7.52
CA PHE A 201 10.51 -3.50 -6.97
C PHE A 201 10.00 -3.13 -5.58
N ASN A 202 10.91 -2.83 -4.68
CA ASN A 202 10.59 -2.28 -3.37
C ASN A 202 10.38 -0.76 -3.47
N ILE A 203 9.26 -0.29 -2.92
CA ILE A 203 8.91 1.13 -2.87
C ILE A 203 8.82 1.56 -1.42
N GLY A 204 9.83 2.26 -0.96
CA GLY A 204 10.00 2.77 0.40
C GLY A 204 10.87 4.01 0.42
N SER A 205 11.10 4.58 1.59
CA SER A 205 12.02 5.73 1.75
C SER A 205 13.48 5.30 1.90
N GLY A 206 13.73 4.02 2.16
CA GLY A 206 15.06 3.49 2.47
C GLY A 206 15.51 3.77 3.91
N ASN A 207 14.63 4.28 4.77
CA ASN A 207 14.94 4.63 6.15
C ASN A 207 13.93 4.03 7.12
N ALA A 208 14.43 3.44 8.20
CA ALA A 208 13.60 2.91 9.27
C ALA A 208 13.43 3.96 10.39
N THR A 209 12.20 4.39 10.64
CA THR A 209 11.85 5.36 11.69
C THR A 209 11.02 4.67 12.77
N SER A 210 11.35 4.88 14.05
CA SER A 210 10.56 4.33 15.15
C SER A 210 9.23 5.08 15.29
N VAL A 211 8.24 4.41 15.89
CA VAL A 211 6.95 5.04 16.18
C VAL A 211 7.12 6.24 17.10
N GLU A 212 8.02 6.15 18.08
CA GLU A 212 8.35 7.25 18.98
C GLU A 212 8.97 8.45 18.23
N ASP A 213 9.97 8.19 17.37
CA ASP A 213 10.62 9.25 16.59
C ASP A 213 9.64 9.95 15.66
N LEU A 214 8.72 9.19 15.07
CA LEU A 214 7.65 9.74 14.22
C LEU A 214 6.75 10.68 15.02
N VAL A 215 6.28 10.26 16.20
CA VAL A 215 5.42 11.09 17.05
C VAL A 215 6.15 12.36 17.50
N ASN A 216 7.40 12.23 17.93
CA ASN A 216 8.24 13.36 18.32
C ASN A 216 8.43 14.34 17.15
N LEU A 217 8.61 13.81 15.94
CA LEU A 217 8.74 14.63 14.74
C LEU A 217 7.43 15.39 14.43
N VAL A 218 6.27 14.75 14.57
CA VAL A 218 4.97 15.44 14.42
C VAL A 218 4.81 16.54 15.46
N CYS A 219 5.08 16.27 16.73
CA CYS A 219 5.03 17.28 17.79
C CYS A 219 5.93 18.48 17.48
N LYS A 220 7.16 18.24 16.97
CA LYS A 220 8.10 19.28 16.58
C LYS A 220 7.60 20.13 15.40
N ILE A 221 7.06 19.48 14.36
CA ILE A 221 6.53 20.14 13.15
C ILE A 221 5.36 21.06 13.50
N THR A 222 4.44 20.54 14.35
CA THR A 222 3.18 21.20 14.66
C THR A 222 3.26 22.14 15.87
N ASN A 223 4.43 22.20 16.53
CA ASN A 223 4.63 22.90 17.79
C ASN A 223 3.57 22.54 18.86
N THR A 224 3.24 21.25 18.94
CA THR A 224 2.27 20.73 19.90
C THR A 224 2.95 19.81 20.90
N ASN A 225 2.36 19.73 22.10
CA ASN A 225 2.72 18.73 23.10
C ASN A 225 1.59 17.71 23.18
N LEU A 226 1.72 16.62 22.39
CA LEU A 226 0.72 15.55 22.37
C LEU A 226 0.92 14.65 23.59
N GLU A 227 -0.13 14.50 24.39
CA GLU A 227 -0.14 13.54 25.49
C GLU A 227 -0.28 12.12 24.92
N VAL A 228 0.79 11.32 25.03
CA VAL A 228 0.85 9.96 24.49
C VAL A 228 0.99 8.96 25.63
N SER A 229 0.02 8.07 25.76
CA SER A 229 0.13 6.89 26.61
C SER A 229 0.65 5.70 25.78
N TRP A 230 1.83 5.21 26.17
CA TRP A 230 2.46 4.07 25.53
C TRP A 230 2.00 2.77 26.19
N SER A 231 1.61 1.79 25.41
CA SER A 231 1.23 0.47 25.90
C SER A 231 1.89 -0.61 25.05
N ASP A 232 2.44 -1.61 25.74
CA ASP A 232 2.95 -2.83 25.10
C ASP A 232 1.89 -3.94 25.09
N GLU A 233 0.75 -3.73 25.76
CA GLU A 233 -0.42 -4.60 25.65
C GLU A 233 -1.00 -4.50 24.23
N ASN A 234 -1.34 -5.62 23.62
CA ASN A 234 -1.85 -5.70 22.25
C ASN A 234 -0.85 -5.28 21.15
N GLN A 235 0.44 -5.30 21.43
CA GLN A 235 1.44 -5.21 20.35
C GLN A 235 1.14 -6.24 19.27
N ARG A 236 1.12 -5.80 18.02
CA ARG A 236 1.07 -6.74 16.90
C ARG A 236 2.29 -7.66 17.01
N LYS A 237 2.13 -8.92 16.61
CA LYS A 237 3.20 -9.92 16.70
C LYS A 237 4.49 -9.42 16.01
N GLN A 238 4.34 -8.70 14.89
CA GLN A 238 5.41 -8.05 14.15
C GLN A 238 6.10 -6.91 14.91
N ASP A 239 5.38 -6.20 15.75
CA ASP A 239 5.93 -5.09 16.52
C ASP A 239 6.74 -5.58 17.74
N LYS A 240 6.46 -6.81 18.23
CA LYS A 240 7.25 -7.46 19.30
C LYS A 240 8.67 -7.81 18.87
N THR A 241 8.89 -8.05 17.59
CA THR A 241 10.22 -8.36 17.03
C THR A 241 11.02 -7.11 16.64
N GLY A 242 10.42 -5.92 16.80
CA GLY A 242 11.11 -4.63 16.80
C GLY A 242 11.30 -3.96 15.44
N THR A 243 11.13 -4.65 14.30
CA THR A 243 11.32 -3.97 13.01
C THR A 243 10.64 -4.70 11.84
N ASN A 244 9.90 -3.94 11.05
CA ASN A 244 9.78 -4.24 9.63
C ASN A 244 10.93 -3.51 8.94
N GLY A 245 11.96 -4.16 8.45
CA GLY A 245 13.11 -3.55 7.80
C GLY A 245 12.81 -2.31 6.93
N PHE A 246 13.74 -1.90 6.14
CA PHE A 246 13.57 -0.78 5.21
C PHE A 246 13.97 -1.21 3.80
N ALA A 247 13.45 -0.52 2.79
CA ALA A 247 13.68 -0.86 1.39
C ALA A 247 15.15 -0.66 1.00
N ASP A 248 15.77 -1.66 0.37
CA ASP A 248 16.94 -1.43 -0.47
C ASP A 248 16.46 -0.73 -1.77
N LEU A 249 17.02 0.43 -2.06
CA LEU A 249 16.61 1.27 -3.19
C LEU A 249 17.51 1.11 -4.43
N GLN A 250 18.39 0.10 -4.46
CA GLN A 250 19.30 -0.05 -5.62
C GLN A 250 18.54 -0.51 -6.88
N LYS A 251 17.68 -1.51 -6.73
CA LYS A 251 16.95 -2.09 -7.87
C LYS A 251 15.96 -1.11 -8.48
N VAL A 252 15.26 -0.35 -7.65
CA VAL A 252 14.20 0.57 -8.12
C VAL A 252 14.72 1.70 -9.01
N LYS A 253 16.02 1.97 -9.01
CA LYS A 253 16.66 2.89 -9.97
C LYS A 253 16.43 2.50 -11.42
N LYS A 254 16.18 1.21 -11.70
CA LYS A 254 15.86 0.73 -13.05
C LYS A 254 14.59 1.36 -13.65
N ILE A 255 13.67 1.81 -12.80
CA ILE A 255 12.46 2.51 -13.24
C ILE A 255 12.60 4.04 -13.12
N ASP A 256 13.81 4.56 -12.98
CA ASP A 256 14.12 6.00 -12.84
C ASP A 256 13.37 6.65 -11.68
N TRP A 257 13.18 5.89 -10.58
CA TRP A 257 12.47 6.34 -9.38
C TRP A 257 13.37 6.39 -8.16
N LYS A 258 13.11 7.36 -7.32
CA LYS A 258 13.62 7.50 -5.93
C LYS A 258 12.56 8.21 -5.10
N PRO A 259 12.52 8.04 -3.77
CA PRO A 259 11.68 8.85 -2.92
C PRO A 259 12.19 10.30 -2.95
N GLU A 260 11.27 11.25 -3.14
CA GLU A 260 11.59 12.69 -3.24
C GLU A 260 11.08 13.47 -2.04
N VAL A 261 10.05 12.94 -1.35
CA VAL A 261 9.44 13.61 -0.19
C VAL A 261 10.08 13.12 1.10
N SER A 262 10.74 14.01 1.84
CA SER A 262 11.25 13.67 3.16
C SER A 262 10.13 13.34 4.14
N LEU A 263 10.41 12.53 5.19
CA LEU A 263 9.42 12.23 6.22
C LEU A 263 8.87 13.50 6.86
N LYS A 264 9.74 14.49 7.11
CA LYS A 264 9.35 15.78 7.68
C LYS A 264 8.36 16.52 6.78
N ASP A 265 8.67 16.65 5.48
CA ASP A 265 7.82 17.38 4.53
C ASP A 265 6.50 16.66 4.30
N GLY A 266 6.53 15.33 4.19
CA GLY A 266 5.32 14.52 4.04
C GLY A 266 4.40 14.61 5.26
N LEU A 267 4.96 14.58 6.48
CA LEU A 267 4.18 14.77 7.71
C LEU A 267 3.61 16.20 7.82
N SER A 268 4.36 17.21 7.39
CA SER A 268 3.87 18.60 7.36
C SER A 268 2.66 18.71 6.41
N ARG A 269 2.80 18.25 5.16
CA ARG A 269 1.70 18.24 4.17
C ARG A 269 0.48 17.47 4.67
N THR A 270 0.73 16.32 5.32
CA THR A 270 -0.35 15.50 5.90
C THR A 270 -1.07 16.25 7.01
N TYR A 271 -0.34 16.91 7.91
CA TYR A 271 -0.93 17.70 8.98
C TYR A 271 -1.78 18.85 8.45
N ASP A 272 -1.26 19.63 7.49
CA ASP A 272 -1.98 20.75 6.88
C ASP A 272 -3.29 20.30 6.24
N TRP A 273 -3.25 19.13 5.58
CA TRP A 273 -4.46 18.55 5.02
C TRP A 273 -5.46 18.12 6.10
N PHE A 274 -5.01 17.44 7.18
CA PHE A 274 -5.88 17.04 8.29
C PHE A 274 -6.47 18.26 9.01
N LEU A 275 -5.72 19.34 9.15
CA LEU A 275 -6.20 20.58 9.75
C LEU A 275 -7.40 21.16 8.98
N GLN A 276 -7.37 21.11 7.65
CA GLN A 276 -8.44 21.59 6.77
C GLN A 276 -9.62 20.61 6.70
N ASN A 277 -9.36 19.32 6.85
CA ASN A 277 -10.33 18.24 6.58
C ASN A 277 -10.72 17.42 7.83
N ILE A 278 -10.49 17.95 9.02
CA ILE A 278 -10.69 17.21 10.29
C ILE A 278 -12.15 16.75 10.49
N LYS A 279 -13.11 17.37 9.83
CA LYS A 279 -14.53 16.99 9.88
C LYS A 279 -14.81 15.63 9.23
N LEU A 280 -13.89 15.12 8.41
CA LEU A 280 -13.99 13.81 7.76
C LEU A 280 -13.56 12.67 8.70
N TYR A 281 -12.97 13.00 9.86
CA TYR A 281 -12.41 12.12 10.90
C TYR A 281 -13.07 12.42 12.26
#